data_4f17cd0c81d5a1f41c240d996dcd0753
#
_entry.id   4f17cd0c81d5a1f41c240d996dcd0753
#
_cell.length_a   1.000
_cell.length_b   1.000
_cell.length_c   1.000
_cell.angle_alpha   90.00
_cell.angle_beta   90.00
_cell.angle_gamma   90.00
#
_symmetry.space_group_name_H-M   'P 1'
#
loop_
_entity.id
_entity.type
_entity.pdbx_description
1 polymer ?
#
loop_
_entity_poly.entity_id
_entity_poly.type
_entity_poly.pdbx_seq_one_letter_code
_entity_poly.pdbx_strand_id
1 'polypeptide(L)'
;MDQIDILSGIKPDSELYRVRRERPDYVEGTELCRRTVLEPGHGFGIGHATRAALAARMARLIGRHDLARTYDLMLQQAGSDETLAAIASGLELAPDADIVTHALVRHADLVTKTPRDNTRADIERLEAAGLSNPQIIALSELIAFVNYEARVIAGLEALELVA
;
A
#
# COMPACT_ATOMS: atom_id res chain seq x y z
N MET A 1 8.40 4.06 -18.53
CA MET A 1 7.23 3.32 -17.99
C MET A 1 7.28 3.41 -16.48
N ASP A 2 6.19 3.79 -15.88
CA ASP A 2 6.05 3.78 -14.42
C ASP A 2 5.60 2.39 -13.90
N GLN A 3 5.52 2.23 -12.57
CA GLN A 3 5.14 0.97 -11.94
C GLN A 3 3.74 0.50 -12.37
N ILE A 4 2.80 1.44 -12.53
CA ILE A 4 1.43 1.13 -12.94
C ILE A 4 1.40 0.60 -14.37
N ASP A 5 2.13 1.20 -15.32
CA ASP A 5 2.23 0.69 -16.69
C ASP A 5 2.73 -0.76 -16.72
N ILE A 6 3.79 -1.03 -15.93
CA ILE A 6 4.40 -2.37 -15.87
C ILE A 6 3.39 -3.40 -15.34
N LEU A 7 2.73 -3.10 -14.23
CA LEU A 7 1.81 -4.02 -13.58
C LEU A 7 0.48 -4.20 -14.33
N SER A 8 0.02 -3.17 -15.06
CA SER A 8 -1.17 -3.28 -15.91
C SER A 8 -0.91 -3.86 -17.30
N GLY A 9 0.35 -4.20 -17.61
CA GLY A 9 0.71 -4.80 -18.91
C GLY A 9 0.64 -3.85 -20.11
N ILE A 10 0.57 -2.54 -19.86
CA ILE A 10 0.55 -1.52 -20.90
C ILE A 10 1.85 -1.60 -21.72
N LYS A 11 1.71 -1.74 -23.03
CA LYS A 11 2.86 -1.77 -23.93
C LYS A 11 3.36 -0.35 -24.22
N PRO A 12 4.68 -0.13 -24.27
CA PRO A 12 5.24 1.11 -24.77
C PRO A 12 4.65 1.43 -26.16
N ASP A 13 4.35 2.70 -26.40
CA ASP A 13 3.80 3.20 -27.65
C ASP A 13 2.37 2.73 -28.04
N SER A 14 1.69 1.98 -27.16
CA SER A 14 0.27 1.67 -27.32
C SER A 14 -0.59 2.96 -27.22
N GLU A 15 -1.81 2.90 -27.70
CA GLU A 15 -2.74 4.02 -27.57
C GLU A 15 -2.98 4.38 -26.10
N LEU A 16 -3.21 3.38 -25.24
CA LEU A 16 -3.42 3.59 -23.81
C LEU A 16 -2.19 4.21 -23.13
N TYR A 17 -0.97 3.81 -23.54
CA TYR A 17 0.27 4.42 -23.07
C TYR A 17 0.33 5.93 -23.41
N ARG A 18 -0.06 6.30 -24.64
CA ARG A 18 -0.08 7.70 -25.09
C ARG A 18 -1.15 8.52 -24.37
N VAL A 19 -2.38 7.98 -24.28
CA VAL A 19 -3.50 8.63 -23.61
C VAL A 19 -3.20 8.92 -22.13
N ARG A 20 -2.57 7.98 -21.42
CA ARG A 20 -2.15 8.23 -20.04
C ARG A 20 -1.18 9.42 -19.92
N ARG A 21 -0.39 9.70 -20.93
CA ARG A 21 0.63 10.77 -20.96
C ARG A 21 0.14 12.10 -21.52
N GLU A 22 -1.08 12.18 -21.97
CA GLU A 22 -1.74 13.46 -22.23
C GLU A 22 -1.91 14.30 -20.94
N ARG A 23 -1.91 13.62 -19.80
CA ARG A 23 -1.98 14.21 -18.46
C ARG A 23 -0.78 13.74 -17.62
N PRO A 24 0.42 14.27 -17.89
CA PRO A 24 1.65 13.83 -17.20
C PRO A 24 1.61 14.05 -15.69
N ASP A 25 0.89 15.07 -15.22
CA ASP A 25 0.65 15.36 -13.81
C ASP A 25 0.07 14.17 -13.04
N TYR A 26 -0.77 13.33 -13.65
CA TYR A 26 -1.28 12.12 -13.01
C TYR A 26 -0.22 11.03 -12.90
N VAL A 27 0.63 10.87 -13.92
CA VAL A 27 1.69 9.85 -13.90
C VAL A 27 2.78 10.25 -12.91
N GLU A 28 3.29 11.47 -13.02
CA GLU A 28 4.34 12.00 -12.15
C GLU A 28 3.88 12.16 -10.70
N GLY A 29 2.64 12.63 -10.50
CA GLY A 29 2.02 12.77 -9.18
C GLY A 29 1.85 11.43 -8.48
N THR A 30 1.46 10.37 -9.21
CA THR A 30 1.35 9.02 -8.66
C THR A 30 2.71 8.48 -8.22
N GLU A 31 3.75 8.63 -9.03
CA GLU A 31 5.10 8.19 -8.68
C GLU A 31 5.69 9.00 -7.52
N LEU A 32 5.41 10.30 -7.45
CA LEU A 32 5.79 11.13 -6.31
C LEU A 32 5.07 10.66 -5.04
N CYS A 33 3.77 10.42 -5.11
CA CYS A 33 2.97 9.92 -3.99
C CYS A 33 3.50 8.57 -3.51
N ARG A 34 3.77 7.63 -4.43
CA ARG A 34 4.33 6.32 -4.12
C ARG A 34 5.60 6.43 -3.30
N ARG A 35 6.56 7.24 -3.75
CA ARG A 35 7.81 7.44 -3.02
C ARG A 35 7.59 8.09 -1.66
N THR A 36 6.71 9.10 -1.59
CA THR A 36 6.45 9.85 -0.36
C THR A 36 5.78 9.00 0.71
N VAL A 37 4.90 8.07 0.34
CA VAL A 37 4.19 7.23 1.31
C VAL A 37 4.91 5.94 1.66
N LEU A 38 5.70 5.37 0.74
CA LEU A 38 6.41 4.11 0.97
C LEU A 38 7.81 4.34 1.54
N GLU A 39 8.52 5.35 1.04
CA GLU A 39 9.92 5.64 1.38
C GLU A 39 10.10 7.12 1.77
N PRO A 40 9.32 7.64 2.74
CA PRO A 40 9.43 9.04 3.14
C PRO A 40 10.79 9.35 3.76
N GLY A 41 11.28 10.57 3.54
CA GLY A 41 12.48 11.07 4.22
C GLY A 41 12.32 11.16 5.76
N HIS A 42 11.07 11.32 6.24
CA HIS A 42 10.70 11.25 7.65
C HIS A 42 9.50 10.31 7.84
N GLY A 43 9.74 9.14 8.45
CA GLY A 43 8.76 8.06 8.55
C GLY A 43 7.69 8.22 9.63
N PHE A 44 7.76 9.26 10.48
CA PHE A 44 6.87 9.46 11.64
C PHE A 44 6.76 8.23 12.55
N GLY A 45 7.84 7.45 12.70
CA GLY A 45 7.85 6.24 13.53
C GLY A 45 7.30 4.98 12.84
N ILE A 46 6.84 5.07 11.58
CA ILE A 46 6.52 3.91 10.74
C ILE A 46 7.62 3.77 9.68
N GLY A 47 8.54 2.85 9.90
CA GLY A 47 9.72 2.64 9.05
C GLY A 47 9.37 2.09 7.66
N HIS A 48 10.31 2.20 6.72
CA HIS A 48 10.13 1.73 5.33
C HIS A 48 9.78 0.24 5.26
N ALA A 49 10.44 -0.60 6.06
CA ALA A 49 10.15 -2.03 6.12
C ALA A 49 8.71 -2.32 6.58
N THR A 50 8.24 -1.64 7.63
CA THR A 50 6.86 -1.76 8.11
C THR A 50 5.85 -1.30 7.04
N ARG A 51 6.13 -0.20 6.34
CA ARG A 51 5.29 0.29 5.24
C ARG A 51 5.21 -0.71 4.10
N ALA A 52 6.35 -1.26 3.69
CA ALA A 52 6.41 -2.28 2.64
C ALA A 52 5.67 -3.56 3.04
N ALA A 53 5.82 -4.02 4.28
CA ALA A 53 5.10 -5.20 4.79
C ALA A 53 3.58 -5.00 4.82
N LEU A 54 3.10 -3.83 5.31
CA LEU A 54 1.68 -3.49 5.30
C LEU A 54 1.14 -3.36 3.86
N ALA A 55 1.91 -2.75 2.95
CA ALA A 55 1.53 -2.62 1.54
C ALA A 55 1.41 -3.99 0.86
N ALA A 56 2.36 -4.89 1.07
CA ALA A 56 2.31 -6.26 0.56
C ALA A 56 1.08 -7.02 1.10
N ARG A 57 0.78 -6.88 2.40
CA ARG A 57 -0.41 -7.46 3.03
C ARG A 57 -1.69 -6.94 2.38
N MET A 58 -1.84 -5.63 2.26
CA MET A 58 -3.03 -5.00 1.66
C MET A 58 -3.23 -5.44 0.21
N ALA A 59 -2.16 -5.48 -0.59
CA ALA A 59 -2.24 -5.96 -1.96
C ALA A 59 -2.70 -7.42 -2.04
N ARG A 60 -2.25 -8.30 -1.15
CA ARG A 60 -2.71 -9.70 -1.05
C ARG A 60 -4.18 -9.80 -0.65
N LEU A 61 -4.63 -8.99 0.30
CA LEU A 61 -6.02 -8.97 0.78
C LEU A 61 -7.02 -8.64 -0.31
N ILE A 62 -6.62 -7.86 -1.30
CA ILE A 62 -7.46 -7.49 -2.46
C ILE A 62 -7.13 -8.31 -3.72
N GLY A 63 -6.36 -9.40 -3.59
CA GLY A 63 -6.06 -10.33 -4.67
C GLY A 63 -5.00 -9.85 -5.67
N ARG A 64 -4.27 -8.76 -5.39
CA ARG A 64 -3.22 -8.22 -6.25
C ARG A 64 -1.84 -8.81 -5.89
N HIS A 65 -1.63 -10.07 -6.26
CA HIS A 65 -0.39 -10.79 -5.94
C HIS A 65 0.83 -10.27 -6.72
N ASP A 66 0.64 -9.70 -7.89
CA ASP A 66 1.65 -9.02 -8.70
C ASP A 66 2.18 -7.76 -7.99
N LEU A 67 1.27 -6.90 -7.54
CA LEU A 67 1.58 -5.71 -6.75
C LEU A 67 2.22 -6.08 -5.41
N ALA A 68 1.72 -7.15 -4.75
CA ALA A 68 2.30 -7.64 -3.50
C ALA A 68 3.75 -8.06 -3.67
N ARG A 69 4.13 -8.71 -4.79
CA ARG A 69 5.53 -9.07 -5.07
C ARG A 69 6.45 -7.84 -5.18
N THR A 70 5.95 -6.75 -5.72
CA THR A 70 6.71 -5.48 -5.75
C THR A 70 7.01 -4.98 -4.35
N TYR A 71 6.01 -5.00 -3.46
CA TYR A 71 6.20 -4.60 -2.06
C TYR A 71 7.06 -5.58 -1.25
N ASP A 72 7.02 -6.89 -1.57
CA ASP A 72 7.95 -7.87 -0.98
C ASP A 72 9.41 -7.55 -1.31
N LEU A 73 9.70 -7.14 -2.54
CA LEU A 73 11.04 -6.71 -2.93
C LEU A 73 11.47 -5.45 -2.17
N MET A 74 10.58 -4.48 -1.98
CA MET A 74 10.86 -3.30 -1.16
C MET A 74 11.13 -3.68 0.30
N LEU A 75 10.36 -4.63 0.86
CA LEU A 75 10.57 -5.14 2.21
C LEU A 75 11.95 -5.79 2.35
N GLN A 76 12.35 -6.62 1.39
CA GLN A 76 13.67 -7.25 1.39
C GLN A 76 14.80 -6.21 1.36
N GLN A 77 14.66 -5.15 0.57
CA GLN A 77 15.63 -4.05 0.48
C GLN A 77 15.70 -3.20 1.75
N ALA A 78 14.57 -2.99 2.40
CA ALA A 78 14.47 -2.21 3.63
C ALA A 78 14.91 -2.99 4.89
N GLY A 79 15.06 -4.30 4.79
CA GLY A 79 15.36 -5.23 5.88
C GLY A 79 14.10 -5.84 6.48
N SER A 80 13.98 -7.17 6.41
CA SER A 80 12.85 -7.94 6.93
C SER A 80 13.27 -8.73 8.17
N ASP A 81 12.34 -8.86 9.10
CA ASP A 81 12.38 -9.81 10.20
C ASP A 81 11.19 -10.79 10.11
N GLU A 82 11.07 -11.71 11.06
CA GLU A 82 10.02 -12.73 11.09
C GLU A 82 8.62 -12.09 11.20
N THR A 83 8.47 -11.04 12.03
CA THR A 83 7.21 -10.32 12.22
C THR A 83 6.78 -9.62 10.94
N LEU A 84 7.69 -8.88 10.30
CA LEU A 84 7.42 -8.18 9.04
C LEU A 84 7.12 -9.16 7.90
N ALA A 85 7.80 -10.30 7.85
CA ALA A 85 7.51 -11.36 6.89
C ALA A 85 6.12 -11.97 7.10
N ALA A 86 5.69 -12.17 8.35
CA ALA A 86 4.34 -12.64 8.69
C ALA A 86 3.27 -11.61 8.27
N ILE A 87 3.50 -10.32 8.56
CA ILE A 87 2.61 -9.23 8.11
C ILE A 87 2.47 -9.26 6.58
N ALA A 88 3.59 -9.23 5.87
CA ALA A 88 3.61 -9.20 4.40
C ALA A 88 2.89 -10.40 3.80
N SER A 89 3.08 -11.59 4.35
CA SER A 89 2.44 -12.84 3.89
C SER A 89 0.94 -12.93 4.17
N GLY A 90 0.36 -11.99 4.92
CA GLY A 90 -1.06 -12.00 5.28
C GLY A 90 -1.39 -12.96 6.43
N LEU A 91 -0.39 -13.49 7.12
CA LEU A 91 -0.58 -14.37 8.27
C LEU A 91 -1.11 -13.60 9.49
N GLU A 92 -1.66 -14.35 10.43
CA GLU A 92 -1.95 -13.81 11.76
C GLU A 92 -0.64 -13.50 12.50
N LEU A 93 -0.65 -12.40 13.24
CA LEU A 93 0.48 -12.03 14.07
C LEU A 93 0.60 -12.99 15.28
N ALA A 94 1.82 -13.22 15.70
CA ALA A 94 2.08 -13.91 16.96
C ALA A 94 1.41 -13.15 18.12
N PRO A 95 0.81 -13.86 19.12
CA PRO A 95 0.10 -13.21 20.22
C PRO A 95 0.96 -12.26 21.07
N ASP A 96 2.26 -12.45 21.06
CA ASP A 96 3.26 -11.66 21.76
C ASP A 96 3.84 -10.49 20.92
N ALA A 97 3.37 -10.30 19.69
CA ALA A 97 3.71 -9.12 18.93
C ALA A 97 3.24 -7.85 19.66
N ASP A 98 3.97 -6.76 19.48
CA ASP A 98 3.66 -5.52 20.20
C ASP A 98 2.29 -4.93 19.81
N ILE A 99 1.70 -4.18 20.73
CA ILE A 99 0.35 -3.63 20.60
C ILE A 99 0.22 -2.66 19.41
N VAL A 100 1.28 -1.92 19.10
CA VAL A 100 1.30 -0.98 17.98
C VAL A 100 1.23 -1.76 16.66
N THR A 101 2.03 -2.81 16.53
CA THR A 101 2.03 -3.69 15.36
C THR A 101 0.65 -4.32 15.13
N HIS A 102 0.01 -4.85 16.18
CA HIS A 102 -1.36 -5.36 16.09
C HIS A 102 -2.36 -4.28 15.62
N ALA A 103 -2.23 -3.06 16.16
CA ALA A 103 -3.13 -1.95 15.81
C ALA A 103 -2.95 -1.51 14.34
N LEU A 104 -1.69 -1.41 13.86
CA LEU A 104 -1.38 -1.08 12.48
C LEU A 104 -1.98 -2.10 11.50
N VAL A 105 -1.74 -3.39 11.74
CA VAL A 105 -2.22 -4.49 10.89
C VAL A 105 -3.74 -4.54 10.88
N ARG A 106 -4.37 -4.50 12.05
CA ARG A 106 -5.83 -4.51 12.17
C ARG A 106 -6.47 -3.36 11.39
N HIS A 107 -5.94 -2.14 11.54
CA HIS A 107 -6.50 -0.96 10.87
C HIS A 107 -6.30 -1.01 9.35
N ALA A 108 -5.12 -1.44 8.89
CA ALA A 108 -4.85 -1.64 7.47
C ALA A 108 -5.81 -2.67 6.84
N ASP A 109 -6.06 -3.79 7.54
CA ASP A 109 -7.01 -4.82 7.09
C ASP A 109 -8.44 -4.29 7.01
N LEU A 110 -8.90 -3.61 8.07
CA LEU A 110 -10.25 -3.05 8.16
C LEU A 110 -10.52 -2.08 7.00
N VAL A 111 -9.65 -1.08 6.84
CA VAL A 111 -9.86 -0.04 5.81
C VAL A 111 -9.67 -0.59 4.40
N THR A 112 -8.87 -1.65 4.23
CA THR A 112 -8.69 -2.30 2.92
C THR A 112 -9.89 -3.16 2.54
N LYS A 113 -10.42 -3.97 3.46
CA LYS A 113 -11.51 -4.93 3.19
C LYS A 113 -12.90 -4.30 3.27
N THR A 114 -13.14 -3.56 4.34
CA THR A 114 -14.46 -3.01 4.68
C THR A 114 -14.37 -1.53 5.09
N PRO A 115 -13.94 -0.63 4.19
CA PRO A 115 -13.73 0.78 4.53
C PRO A 115 -14.97 1.48 5.08
N ARG A 116 -16.17 0.97 4.75
CA ARG A 116 -17.45 1.51 5.23
C ARG A 116 -17.71 1.24 6.71
N ASP A 117 -17.06 0.22 7.27
CA ASP A 117 -17.22 -0.19 8.66
C ASP A 117 -16.26 0.57 9.59
N ASN A 118 -15.36 1.39 9.02
CA ASN A 118 -14.42 2.20 9.78
C ASN A 118 -15.17 3.32 10.52
N THR A 119 -14.88 3.45 11.80
CA THR A 119 -15.54 4.39 12.70
C THR A 119 -14.52 5.21 13.48
N ARG A 120 -14.99 6.22 14.20
CA ARG A 120 -14.15 6.97 15.14
C ARG A 120 -13.48 6.07 16.19
N ALA A 121 -14.18 5.04 16.66
CA ALA A 121 -13.63 4.10 17.63
C ALA A 121 -12.41 3.34 17.09
N ASP A 122 -12.26 3.20 15.77
CA ASP A 122 -11.08 2.56 15.18
C ASP A 122 -9.85 3.49 15.22
N ILE A 123 -10.04 4.79 15.10
CA ILE A 123 -8.99 5.79 15.33
C ILE A 123 -8.60 5.84 16.81
N GLU A 124 -9.58 5.87 17.71
CA GLU A 124 -9.35 5.85 19.16
C GLU A 124 -8.56 4.60 19.61
N ARG A 125 -8.73 3.47 18.93
CA ARG A 125 -7.90 2.26 19.18
C ARG A 125 -6.45 2.44 18.76
N LEU A 126 -6.18 3.16 17.66
CA LEU A 126 -4.80 3.48 17.26
C LEU A 126 -4.14 4.39 18.29
N GLU A 127 -4.86 5.41 18.75
CA GLU A 127 -4.39 6.32 19.81
C GLU A 127 -4.12 5.55 21.13
N ALA A 128 -5.05 4.66 21.52
CA ALA A 128 -4.92 3.83 22.71
C ALA A 128 -3.74 2.84 22.62
N ALA A 129 -3.37 2.40 21.42
CA ALA A 129 -2.17 1.60 21.18
C ALA A 129 -0.87 2.42 21.24
N GLY A 130 -0.96 3.75 21.35
CA GLY A 130 0.18 4.65 21.47
C GLY A 130 0.61 5.34 20.17
N LEU A 131 -0.18 5.25 19.09
CA LEU A 131 0.12 5.98 17.87
C LEU A 131 -0.21 7.47 18.04
N SER A 132 0.71 8.32 17.62
CA SER A 132 0.49 9.77 17.52
C SER A 132 -0.33 10.12 16.27
N ASN A 133 -0.97 11.30 16.27
CA ASN A 133 -1.70 11.78 15.10
C ASN A 133 -0.88 11.79 13.80
N PRO A 134 0.40 12.22 13.76
CA PRO A 134 1.22 12.10 12.55
C PRO A 134 1.39 10.66 12.06
N GLN A 135 1.50 9.68 12.96
CA GLN A 135 1.58 8.26 12.60
C GLN A 135 0.27 7.74 12.02
N ILE A 136 -0.87 8.13 12.61
CA ILE A 136 -2.20 7.75 12.12
C ILE A 136 -2.44 8.34 10.72
N ILE A 137 -2.04 9.59 10.48
CA ILE A 137 -2.13 10.22 9.16
C ILE A 137 -1.24 9.47 8.17
N ALA A 138 0.02 9.22 8.51
CA ALA A 138 0.95 8.50 7.64
C ALA A 138 0.49 7.07 7.31
N LEU A 139 -0.13 6.36 8.27
CA LEU A 139 -0.78 5.07 8.02
C LEU A 139 -1.97 5.21 7.07
N SER A 140 -2.81 6.21 7.27
CA SER A 140 -3.99 6.45 6.43
C SER A 140 -3.60 6.78 4.98
N GLU A 141 -2.56 7.59 4.78
CA GLU A 141 -1.99 7.91 3.47
C GLU A 141 -1.45 6.66 2.77
N LEU A 142 -0.72 5.80 3.50
CA LEU A 142 -0.23 4.52 2.97
C LEU A 142 -1.39 3.62 2.52
N ILE A 143 -2.41 3.44 3.36
CA ILE A 143 -3.57 2.61 3.03
C ILE A 143 -4.31 3.16 1.81
N ALA A 144 -4.53 4.48 1.77
CA ALA A 144 -5.20 5.14 0.65
C ALA A 144 -4.43 4.95 -0.65
N PHE A 145 -3.11 5.12 -0.63
CA PHE A 145 -2.26 4.98 -1.81
C PHE A 145 -2.27 3.54 -2.36
N VAL A 146 -2.03 2.53 -1.52
CA VAL A 146 -2.01 1.13 -1.96
C VAL A 146 -3.35 0.72 -2.58
N ASN A 147 -4.45 1.11 -1.97
CA ASN A 147 -5.79 0.86 -2.49
C ASN A 147 -6.10 1.64 -3.78
N TYR A 148 -5.58 2.85 -3.92
CA TYR A 148 -5.65 3.63 -5.16
C TYR A 148 -4.86 2.94 -6.28
N GLU A 149 -3.59 2.63 -6.05
CA GLU A 149 -2.71 2.00 -7.03
C GLU A 149 -3.31 0.69 -7.57
N ALA A 150 -3.81 -0.17 -6.68
CA ALA A 150 -4.45 -1.43 -7.05
C ALA A 150 -5.68 -1.23 -7.94
N ARG A 151 -6.51 -0.21 -7.68
CA ARG A 151 -7.70 0.09 -8.49
C ARG A 151 -7.35 0.67 -9.85
N VAL A 152 -6.33 1.53 -9.91
CA VAL A 152 -5.87 2.09 -11.17
C VAL A 152 -5.33 0.99 -12.07
N ILE A 153 -4.48 0.09 -11.54
CA ILE A 153 -3.97 -1.07 -12.28
C ILE A 153 -5.13 -1.91 -12.82
N ALA A 154 -6.09 -2.29 -11.98
CA ALA A 154 -7.24 -3.10 -12.40
C ALA A 154 -8.09 -2.42 -13.49
N GLY A 155 -8.28 -1.10 -13.39
CA GLY A 155 -9.00 -0.33 -14.42
C GLY A 155 -8.26 -0.31 -15.76
N LEU A 156 -6.94 -0.15 -15.75
CA LEU A 156 -6.12 -0.15 -16.95
C LEU A 156 -6.03 -1.53 -17.60
N GLU A 157 -5.93 -2.61 -16.81
CA GLU A 157 -6.01 -3.98 -17.31
C GLU A 157 -7.35 -4.24 -18.02
N ALA A 158 -8.46 -3.77 -17.44
CA ALA A 158 -9.77 -3.91 -18.06
C ALA A 158 -9.86 -3.16 -19.40
N LEU A 159 -9.21 -2.00 -19.52
CA LEU A 159 -9.14 -1.25 -20.78
C LEU A 159 -8.28 -1.97 -21.84
N GLU A 160 -7.15 -2.56 -21.46
CA GLU A 160 -6.32 -3.36 -22.39
C GLU A 160 -7.04 -4.58 -22.96
N LEU A 161 -8.01 -5.16 -22.21
CA LEU A 161 -8.77 -6.31 -22.67
C LEU A 161 -9.83 -5.97 -23.74
N VAL A 162 -10.19 -4.70 -23.87
CA VAL A 162 -11.24 -4.24 -24.79
C VAL A 162 -10.70 -3.34 -25.93
N ALA A 163 -9.40 -3.05 -25.90
CA ALA A 163 -8.70 -2.28 -26.93
C ALA A 163 -8.21 -3.21 -28.05
#